data_fa64d5168d150fc54527e90675d39511
#
_entry.id   fa64d5168d150fc54527e90675d39511
#
_cell.length_a   1.000
_cell.length_b   1.000
_cell.length_c   1.000
_cell.angle_alpha   90.00
_cell.angle_beta   90.00
_cell.angle_gamma   90.00
#
_symmetry.space_group_name_H-M   'P 1'
#
loop_
_entity.id
_entity.type
_entity.pdbx_description
1 polymer ?
#
loop_
_entity_poly.entity_id
_entity_poly.type
_entity_poly.pdbx_seq_one_letter_code
_entity_poly.pdbx_strand_id
1 'polypeptide(L)'
;MSPTATATTVVLERRFNGPPGTANGGYACGIVARHVDGPAQVSLRRPVPLGRALELERHGDGHVTLHDGDVLIAEGDPALPLDDLEPPYRPSLDEARAAAATRPASWPEAFGDCWVCSPRADGLGVLFGPLAEQQGMTGAVLRAGDGGELAPEIVWAALDCPSYTPALWGNAQPSLLASLHAELLAPVPAGEPLAVVGWSLGGEGRKHRSATAILAADGEALARAEALWIRIRG
;
A
#
# COMPACT_ATOMS: atom_id res chain seq x y z
N MET A 1 -6.05 -21.09 -29.97
CA MET A 1 -4.75 -21.29 -29.30
C MET A 1 -4.87 -20.56 -27.96
N SER A 2 -4.80 -21.27 -26.84
CA SER A 2 -4.79 -20.61 -25.52
C SER A 2 -3.53 -19.74 -25.43
N PRO A 3 -3.63 -18.50 -24.95
CA PRO A 3 -2.45 -17.67 -24.75
C PRO A 3 -1.53 -18.36 -23.74
N THR A 4 -0.26 -18.46 -24.10
CA THR A 4 0.75 -19.10 -23.26
C THR A 4 0.98 -18.24 -22.00
N ALA A 5 0.67 -18.76 -20.84
CA ALA A 5 1.04 -18.11 -19.58
C ALA A 5 2.57 -18.05 -19.46
N THR A 6 3.10 -16.91 -19.02
CA THR A 6 4.52 -16.78 -18.75
C THR A 6 4.72 -16.84 -17.23
N ALA A 7 5.45 -17.85 -16.77
CA ALA A 7 5.76 -18.04 -15.36
C ALA A 7 7.12 -17.45 -15.00
N THR A 8 7.20 -16.82 -13.84
CA THR A 8 8.42 -16.24 -13.26
C THR A 8 8.47 -16.55 -11.76
N THR A 9 9.65 -16.85 -11.24
CA THR A 9 9.83 -17.02 -9.80
C THR A 9 10.18 -15.69 -9.14
N VAL A 10 9.46 -15.35 -8.07
CA VAL A 10 9.72 -14.17 -7.26
C VAL A 10 9.98 -14.56 -5.80
N VAL A 11 10.83 -13.80 -5.11
CA VAL A 11 11.11 -13.98 -3.68
C VAL A 11 10.93 -12.63 -3.01
N LEU A 12 9.99 -12.53 -2.07
CA LEU A 12 9.87 -11.35 -1.22
C LEU A 12 10.84 -11.51 -0.05
N GLU A 13 11.84 -10.61 0.02
CA GLU A 13 12.85 -10.67 1.07
C GLU A 13 12.23 -10.46 2.45
N ARG A 14 12.84 -11.08 3.48
CA ARG A 14 12.32 -11.03 4.87
C ARG A 14 12.21 -9.62 5.45
N ARG A 15 13.00 -8.66 4.95
CA ARG A 15 12.97 -7.26 5.40
C ARG A 15 11.67 -6.53 5.03
N PHE A 16 10.99 -6.96 3.98
CA PHE A 16 9.73 -6.32 3.50
C PHE A 16 8.50 -6.82 4.26
N ASN A 17 8.64 -7.09 5.55
CA ASN A 17 7.55 -7.55 6.39
C ASN A 17 6.49 -6.47 6.65
N GLY A 18 5.26 -6.93 6.82
CA GLY A 18 4.13 -6.18 7.35
C GLY A 18 3.72 -6.78 8.72
N PRO A 19 2.54 -7.41 8.82
CA PRO A 19 2.17 -8.20 9.98
C PRO A 19 3.18 -9.32 10.25
N PRO A 20 3.30 -9.84 11.50
CA PRO A 20 4.29 -10.85 11.84
C PRO A 20 4.30 -12.04 10.90
N GLY A 21 5.48 -12.36 10.37
CA GLY A 21 5.71 -13.52 9.50
C GLY A 21 5.21 -13.38 8.05
N THR A 22 4.70 -12.23 7.66
CA THR A 22 4.16 -11.99 6.31
C THR A 22 4.73 -10.72 5.68
N ALA A 23 4.68 -10.63 4.36
CA ALA A 23 5.06 -9.42 3.63
C ALA A 23 4.09 -8.26 3.94
N ASN A 24 4.59 -7.02 3.79
CA ASN A 24 3.72 -5.85 3.73
C ASN A 24 2.76 -5.98 2.53
N GLY A 25 1.49 -5.65 2.75
CA GLY A 25 0.44 -5.86 1.77
C GLY A 25 0.65 -5.03 0.50
N GLY A 26 0.94 -3.75 0.65
CA GLY A 26 1.20 -2.86 -0.48
C GLY A 26 2.42 -3.26 -1.30
N TYR A 27 3.53 -3.64 -0.63
CA TYR A 27 4.70 -4.16 -1.31
C TYR A 27 4.39 -5.42 -2.12
N ALA A 28 3.67 -6.36 -1.51
CA ALA A 28 3.26 -7.59 -2.19
C ALA A 28 2.33 -7.30 -3.39
N CYS A 29 1.38 -6.37 -3.23
CA CYS A 29 0.54 -5.91 -4.33
C CYS A 29 1.40 -5.30 -5.46
N GLY A 30 2.39 -4.47 -5.13
CA GLY A 30 3.30 -3.86 -6.11
C GLY A 30 4.13 -4.88 -6.89
N ILE A 31 4.57 -5.97 -6.24
CA ILE A 31 5.26 -7.08 -6.93
C ILE A 31 4.37 -7.75 -7.98
N VAL A 32 3.08 -7.90 -7.72
CA VAL A 32 2.11 -8.43 -8.70
C VAL A 32 1.81 -7.40 -9.77
N ALA A 33 1.51 -6.16 -9.36
CA ALA A 33 1.08 -5.07 -10.23
C ALA A 33 2.09 -4.69 -11.29
N ARG A 34 3.41 -4.79 -11.03
CA ARG A 34 4.44 -4.49 -12.04
C ARG A 34 4.40 -5.41 -13.26
N HIS A 35 3.61 -6.48 -13.21
CA HIS A 35 3.37 -7.39 -14.32
C HIS A 35 2.00 -7.16 -15.00
N VAL A 36 1.26 -6.18 -14.53
CA VAL A 36 0.00 -5.70 -15.11
C VAL A 36 0.28 -4.39 -15.85
N ASP A 37 -0.27 -4.21 -17.04
CA ASP A 37 -0.08 -2.98 -17.80
C ASP A 37 -1.07 -1.89 -17.34
N GLY A 38 -0.55 -0.70 -17.00
CA GLY A 38 -1.35 0.46 -16.58
C GLY A 38 -1.84 0.38 -15.13
N PRO A 39 -2.96 1.08 -14.79
CA PRO A 39 -3.59 0.98 -13.48
C PRO A 39 -3.96 -0.47 -13.17
N ALA A 40 -3.74 -0.89 -11.94
CA ALA A 40 -3.98 -2.28 -11.55
C ALA A 40 -4.73 -2.40 -10.23
N GLN A 41 -5.56 -3.41 -10.12
CA GLN A 41 -6.16 -3.84 -8.87
C GLN A 41 -5.57 -5.20 -8.47
N VAL A 42 -4.97 -5.26 -7.27
CA VAL A 42 -4.41 -6.50 -6.73
C VAL A 42 -5.19 -6.92 -5.48
N SER A 43 -5.61 -8.19 -5.45
CA SER A 43 -6.30 -8.81 -4.33
C SER A 43 -5.39 -9.80 -3.60
N LEU A 44 -5.28 -9.66 -2.29
CA LEU A 44 -4.56 -10.60 -1.42
C LEU A 44 -5.52 -11.68 -0.94
N ARG A 45 -5.29 -12.93 -1.34
CA ARG A 45 -6.13 -14.07 -0.99
C ARG A 45 -5.66 -14.78 0.26
N ARG A 46 -4.36 -14.65 0.57
CA ARG A 46 -3.69 -15.25 1.74
C ARG A 46 -2.59 -14.32 2.23
N PRO A 47 -2.13 -14.46 3.48
CA PRO A 47 -0.90 -13.82 3.94
C PRO A 47 0.27 -14.18 3.02
N VAL A 48 0.96 -13.18 2.49
CA VAL A 48 2.05 -13.39 1.52
C VAL A 48 3.32 -13.82 2.25
N PRO A 49 3.88 -15.00 1.95
CA PRO A 49 5.06 -15.50 2.64
C PRO A 49 6.33 -14.75 2.26
N LEU A 50 7.29 -14.71 3.17
CA LEU A 50 8.60 -14.09 3.01
C LEU A 50 9.71 -15.13 2.87
N GLY A 51 10.75 -14.79 2.10
CA GLY A 51 12.02 -15.53 2.04
C GLY A 51 11.95 -16.89 1.38
N ARG A 52 10.92 -17.14 0.58
CA ARG A 52 10.79 -18.35 -0.25
C ARG A 52 10.32 -18.03 -1.65
N ALA A 53 10.57 -18.95 -2.57
CA ALA A 53 10.16 -18.84 -3.95
C ALA A 53 8.64 -18.94 -4.08
N LEU A 54 8.05 -17.99 -4.80
CA LEU A 54 6.66 -17.98 -5.20
C LEU A 54 6.61 -17.96 -6.72
N GLU A 55 5.60 -18.57 -7.30
CA GLU A 55 5.38 -18.62 -8.74
C GLU A 55 4.41 -17.52 -9.16
N LEU A 56 4.87 -16.64 -10.03
CA LEU A 56 4.06 -15.57 -10.61
C LEU A 56 3.79 -15.93 -12.08
N GLU A 57 2.51 -15.98 -12.42
CA GLU A 57 2.05 -16.26 -13.79
C GLU A 57 1.31 -15.06 -14.36
N ARG A 58 1.70 -14.66 -15.58
CA ARG A 58 0.98 -13.67 -16.37
C ARG A 58 0.17 -14.38 -17.46
N HIS A 59 -1.12 -14.14 -17.49
CA HIS A 59 -2.07 -14.67 -18.46
C HIS A 59 -2.26 -13.70 -19.64
N GLY A 60 -2.74 -14.21 -20.76
CA GLY A 60 -2.81 -13.45 -22.02
C GLY A 60 -3.85 -12.31 -22.05
N ASP A 61 -4.75 -12.25 -21.07
CA ASP A 61 -5.72 -11.19 -20.84
C ASP A 61 -5.21 -10.07 -19.91
N GLY A 62 -3.94 -10.18 -19.47
CA GLY A 62 -3.32 -9.25 -18.54
C GLY A 62 -3.52 -9.59 -17.06
N HIS A 63 -4.32 -10.62 -16.76
CA HIS A 63 -4.43 -11.17 -15.41
C HIS A 63 -3.11 -11.76 -14.93
N VAL A 64 -2.78 -11.56 -13.66
CA VAL A 64 -1.55 -12.04 -13.03
C VAL A 64 -1.90 -12.78 -11.74
N THR A 65 -1.31 -13.94 -11.53
CA THR A 65 -1.50 -14.71 -10.29
C THR A 65 -0.17 -14.96 -9.59
N LEU A 66 -0.19 -15.00 -8.26
CA LEU A 66 0.94 -15.33 -7.41
C LEU A 66 0.59 -16.56 -6.58
N HIS A 67 1.40 -17.60 -6.68
CA HIS A 67 1.17 -18.88 -6.04
C HIS A 67 2.31 -19.30 -5.11
N ASP A 68 1.95 -20.06 -4.09
CA ASP A 68 2.85 -20.83 -3.22
C ASP A 68 2.51 -22.32 -3.38
N GLY A 69 3.19 -22.99 -4.31
CA GLY A 69 2.74 -24.28 -4.83
C GLY A 69 1.34 -24.16 -5.43
N ASP A 70 0.41 -25.02 -5.00
CA ASP A 70 -0.97 -25.03 -5.50
C ASP A 70 -1.88 -23.95 -4.85
N VAL A 71 -1.33 -23.11 -3.95
CA VAL A 71 -2.14 -22.15 -3.19
C VAL A 71 -2.06 -20.77 -3.84
N LEU A 72 -3.20 -20.24 -4.30
CA LEU A 72 -3.31 -18.86 -4.76
C LEU A 72 -3.13 -17.90 -3.57
N ILE A 73 -2.09 -17.07 -3.65
CA ILE A 73 -1.72 -16.07 -2.64
C ILE A 73 -2.28 -14.69 -2.98
N ALA A 74 -2.10 -14.25 -4.22
CA ALA A 74 -2.60 -12.98 -4.72
C ALA A 74 -2.93 -13.07 -6.21
N GLU A 75 -3.76 -12.15 -6.65
CA GLU A 75 -4.08 -11.98 -8.06
C GLU A 75 -4.21 -10.51 -8.40
N GLY A 76 -3.86 -10.12 -9.63
CA GLY A 76 -3.89 -8.77 -10.13
C GLY A 76 -4.54 -8.69 -11.51
N ASP A 77 -5.33 -7.65 -11.71
CA ASP A 77 -6.04 -7.39 -12.96
C ASP A 77 -5.78 -5.97 -13.43
N PRO A 78 -5.77 -5.72 -14.75
CA PRO A 78 -5.89 -4.37 -15.28
C PRO A 78 -7.14 -3.69 -14.73
N ALA A 79 -7.02 -2.43 -14.36
CA ALA A 79 -8.10 -1.67 -13.76
C ALA A 79 -8.32 -0.35 -14.51
N LEU A 80 -9.48 0.26 -14.30
CA LEU A 80 -9.75 1.60 -14.82
C LEU A 80 -8.91 2.65 -14.07
N PRO A 81 -8.56 3.77 -14.71
CA PRO A 81 -7.99 4.92 -14.01
C PRO A 81 -8.85 5.37 -12.82
N LEU A 82 -8.22 5.94 -11.82
CA LEU A 82 -8.85 6.44 -10.62
C LEU A 82 -9.21 7.95 -10.72
N ASP A 83 -9.68 8.41 -11.87
CA ASP A 83 -9.85 9.83 -12.21
C ASP A 83 -10.64 10.63 -11.18
N ASP A 84 -11.64 10.01 -10.55
CA ASP A 84 -12.47 10.64 -9.51
C ASP A 84 -11.88 10.53 -8.09
N LEU A 85 -10.71 9.89 -7.93
CA LEU A 85 -10.09 9.67 -6.63
C LEU A 85 -9.14 10.82 -6.28
N GLU A 86 -9.71 11.97 -5.93
CA GLU A 86 -8.96 13.14 -5.51
C GLU A 86 -8.92 13.28 -3.99
N PRO A 87 -7.75 13.63 -3.40
CA PRO A 87 -7.69 13.90 -1.97
C PRO A 87 -8.53 15.14 -1.61
N PRO A 88 -9.46 15.03 -0.63
CA PRO A 88 -10.30 16.15 -0.23
C PRO A 88 -9.53 17.29 0.43
N TYR A 89 -8.30 17.00 0.86
CA TYR A 89 -7.35 17.97 1.38
C TYR A 89 -5.92 17.56 0.99
N ARG A 90 -5.10 18.54 0.61
CA ARG A 90 -3.71 18.34 0.24
C ARG A 90 -2.82 18.99 1.31
N PRO A 91 -2.29 18.18 2.27
CA PRO A 91 -1.44 18.73 3.33
C PRO A 91 -0.11 19.22 2.76
N SER A 92 0.38 20.31 3.31
CA SER A 92 1.78 20.71 3.16
C SER A 92 2.71 19.63 3.76
N LEU A 93 3.97 19.67 3.36
CA LEU A 93 4.96 18.75 3.90
C LEU A 93 5.12 18.88 5.43
N ASP A 94 4.97 20.11 5.97
CA ASP A 94 5.07 20.36 7.40
C ASP A 94 3.87 19.81 8.17
N GLU A 95 2.65 19.92 7.64
CA GLU A 95 1.45 19.29 8.20
C GLU A 95 1.56 17.76 8.17
N ALA A 96 2.06 17.19 7.06
CA ALA A 96 2.33 15.76 6.96
C ALA A 96 3.36 15.28 7.98
N ARG A 97 4.43 16.04 8.24
CA ARG A 97 5.42 15.76 9.29
C ARG A 97 4.82 15.83 10.69
N ALA A 98 4.02 16.87 10.95
CA ALA A 98 3.34 17.02 12.23
C ALA A 98 2.38 15.85 12.50
N ALA A 99 1.62 15.43 11.50
CA ALA A 99 0.76 14.26 11.57
C ALA A 99 1.56 12.99 11.87
N ALA A 100 2.66 12.74 11.15
CA ALA A 100 3.53 11.58 11.33
C ALA A 100 4.11 11.48 12.76
N ALA A 101 4.32 12.61 13.43
CA ALA A 101 4.81 12.68 14.81
C ALA A 101 3.73 12.33 15.85
N THR A 102 2.45 12.28 15.49
CA THR A 102 1.31 12.09 16.41
C THR A 102 0.71 10.68 16.33
N ARG A 103 1.52 9.67 16.06
CA ARG A 103 1.06 8.28 15.95
C ARG A 103 0.22 7.87 17.14
N PRO A 104 -0.98 7.29 16.95
CA PRO A 104 -1.86 6.91 18.06
C PRO A 104 -1.20 5.88 18.98
N ALA A 105 -1.37 6.04 20.31
CA ALA A 105 -0.94 5.04 21.29
C ALA A 105 -1.68 3.69 21.11
N SER A 106 -2.86 3.70 20.48
CA SER A 106 -3.68 2.53 20.17
C SER A 106 -3.27 1.82 18.86
N TRP A 107 -2.07 2.12 18.34
CA TRP A 107 -1.56 1.43 17.15
C TRP A 107 -1.52 -0.08 17.38
N PRO A 108 -2.06 -0.91 16.47
CA PRO A 108 -2.07 -2.35 16.67
C PRO A 108 -0.65 -2.90 16.83
N GLU A 109 -0.38 -3.60 17.92
CA GLU A 109 0.92 -4.24 18.19
C GLU A 109 1.34 -5.15 17.02
N ALA A 110 0.35 -5.77 16.34
CA ALA A 110 0.56 -6.57 15.15
C ALA A 110 1.30 -5.85 14.00
N PHE A 111 1.32 -4.51 13.99
CA PHE A 111 2.02 -3.71 12.98
C PHE A 111 3.29 -3.03 13.52
N GLY A 112 3.69 -3.34 14.74
CA GLY A 112 4.79 -2.67 15.44
C GLY A 112 6.15 -2.76 14.75
N ASP A 113 6.37 -3.78 13.93
CA ASP A 113 7.62 -4.03 13.19
C ASP A 113 7.43 -3.98 11.65
N CYS A 114 6.38 -3.36 11.16
CA CYS A 114 6.13 -3.24 9.72
C CYS A 114 7.25 -2.45 9.02
N TRP A 115 7.80 -3.00 7.95
CA TRP A 115 8.87 -2.36 7.16
C TRP A 115 8.48 -0.96 6.64
N VAL A 116 7.21 -0.75 6.31
CA VAL A 116 6.74 0.53 5.76
C VAL A 116 6.59 1.58 6.85
N CYS A 117 5.86 1.25 7.93
CA CYS A 117 5.34 2.25 8.88
C CYS A 117 5.89 2.14 10.30
N SER A 118 6.94 1.37 10.55
CA SER A 118 7.62 1.34 11.84
C SER A 118 8.88 2.22 11.86
N PRO A 119 9.28 2.74 13.02
CA PRO A 119 10.49 3.57 13.16
C PRO A 119 11.75 2.70 13.23
N ARG A 120 12.00 1.89 12.21
CA ARG A 120 13.18 1.02 12.10
C ARG A 120 14.18 1.58 11.10
N ALA A 121 15.48 1.37 11.34
CA ALA A 121 16.55 1.96 10.55
C ALA A 121 16.60 1.47 9.09
N ASP A 122 16.17 0.22 8.85
CA ASP A 122 16.11 -0.43 7.54
C ASP A 122 14.69 -0.39 6.91
N GLY A 123 13.76 0.37 7.52
CA GLY A 123 12.39 0.53 7.06
C GLY A 123 12.25 1.60 6.00
N LEU A 124 11.08 1.60 5.32
CA LEU A 124 10.70 2.68 4.41
C LEU A 124 10.42 4.00 5.15
N GLY A 125 10.04 3.92 6.43
CA GLY A 125 9.90 5.07 7.31
C GLY A 125 8.68 5.95 7.04
N VAL A 126 7.66 5.43 6.36
CA VAL A 126 6.40 6.14 6.12
C VAL A 126 5.54 6.09 7.39
N LEU A 127 6.00 6.80 8.41
CA LEU A 127 5.22 7.00 9.64
C LEU A 127 4.04 7.91 9.32
N PHE A 128 2.87 7.58 9.87
CA PHE A 128 1.66 8.35 9.64
C PHE A 128 0.84 8.53 10.91
N GLY A 129 0.05 9.59 10.94
CA GLY A 129 -0.84 9.92 12.04
C GLY A 129 -2.01 10.79 11.57
N PRO A 130 -2.90 11.21 12.47
CA PRO A 130 -4.06 12.03 12.12
C PRO A 130 -3.60 13.41 11.66
N LEU A 131 -4.19 13.91 10.58
CA LEU A 131 -4.06 15.33 10.22
C LEU A 131 -4.87 16.17 11.22
N ALA A 132 -4.23 17.21 11.75
CA ALA A 132 -4.93 18.20 12.57
C ALA A 132 -6.03 18.87 11.72
N GLU A 133 -7.18 19.12 12.33
CA GLU A 133 -8.32 19.79 11.69
C GLU A 133 -8.97 19.05 10.49
N GLN A 134 -8.41 17.92 10.04
CA GLN A 134 -8.94 17.11 8.94
C GLN A 134 -9.43 15.75 9.45
N GLN A 135 -10.67 15.70 9.96
CA GLN A 135 -11.24 14.48 10.51
C GLN A 135 -11.23 13.31 9.51
N GLY A 136 -10.78 12.14 9.98
CA GLY A 136 -10.77 10.92 9.17
C GLY A 136 -9.62 10.82 8.19
N MET A 137 -8.70 11.79 8.19
CA MET A 137 -7.54 11.82 7.31
C MET A 137 -6.24 11.54 8.05
N THR A 138 -5.27 10.99 7.32
CA THR A 138 -3.90 10.76 7.77
C THR A 138 -2.92 11.58 6.95
N GLY A 139 -1.84 11.98 7.58
CA GLY A 139 -0.67 12.56 6.92
C GLY A 139 0.57 11.74 7.21
N ALA A 140 1.43 11.59 6.21
CA ALA A 140 2.71 10.92 6.32
C ALA A 140 3.74 11.61 5.42
N VAL A 141 5.02 11.27 5.62
CA VAL A 141 6.11 11.69 4.73
C VAL A 141 6.79 10.46 4.15
N LEU A 142 6.87 10.41 2.84
CA LEU A 142 7.69 9.45 2.10
C LEU A 142 9.03 10.10 1.77
N ARG A 143 10.13 9.48 2.20
CA ARG A 143 11.48 9.82 1.76
C ARG A 143 12.29 8.53 1.65
N ALA A 144 12.47 8.04 0.44
CA ALA A 144 13.17 6.79 0.20
C ALA A 144 14.19 6.94 -0.92
N GLY A 145 15.29 6.17 -0.83
CA GLY A 145 16.37 6.21 -1.82
C GLY A 145 17.22 7.47 -1.75
N ASP A 146 18.24 7.52 -2.62
CA ASP A 146 19.25 8.58 -2.64
C ASP A 146 19.26 9.36 -3.97
N GLY A 147 18.23 9.19 -4.80
CA GLY A 147 18.07 9.87 -6.09
C GLY A 147 17.48 8.95 -7.17
N GLY A 148 17.08 9.55 -8.31
CA GLY A 148 16.34 8.85 -9.36
C GLY A 148 14.87 8.71 -9.05
N GLU A 149 14.28 7.55 -9.39
CA GLU A 149 12.86 7.24 -9.21
C GLU A 149 12.68 6.03 -8.30
N LEU A 150 11.60 6.02 -7.54
CA LEU A 150 11.23 4.85 -6.73
C LEU A 150 10.68 3.73 -7.63
N ALA A 151 11.10 2.51 -7.35
CA ALA A 151 10.51 1.34 -7.99
C ALA A 151 9.01 1.25 -7.69
N PRO A 152 8.19 0.80 -8.67
CA PRO A 152 6.73 0.75 -8.51
C PRO A 152 6.26 0.04 -7.23
N GLU A 153 6.89 -1.08 -6.85
CA GLU A 153 6.53 -1.81 -5.63
C GLU A 153 6.80 -1.03 -4.33
N ILE A 154 7.76 -0.09 -4.34
CA ILE A 154 8.01 0.81 -3.21
C ILE A 154 6.92 1.88 -3.14
N VAL A 155 6.49 2.41 -4.28
CA VAL A 155 5.36 3.35 -4.35
C VAL A 155 4.08 2.69 -3.83
N TRP A 156 3.78 1.46 -4.28
CA TRP A 156 2.64 0.69 -3.79
C TRP A 156 2.70 0.45 -2.28
N ALA A 157 3.88 0.15 -1.75
CA ALA A 157 4.08 0.00 -0.30
C ALA A 157 3.81 1.30 0.46
N ALA A 158 4.23 2.45 -0.08
CA ALA A 158 4.01 3.76 0.53
C ALA A 158 2.53 4.19 0.51
N LEU A 159 1.74 3.71 -0.47
CA LEU A 159 0.29 3.95 -0.56
C LEU A 159 -0.53 3.08 0.41
N ASP A 160 0.00 1.95 0.87
CA ASP A 160 -0.72 1.00 1.74
C ASP A 160 -0.98 1.57 3.14
N CYS A 161 0.06 1.69 3.95
CA CYS A 161 -0.09 1.97 5.38
C CYS A 161 -0.82 3.29 5.70
N PRO A 162 -0.59 4.43 5.03
CA PRO A 162 -1.32 5.66 5.31
C PRO A 162 -2.82 5.57 5.02
N SER A 163 -3.26 4.60 4.19
CA SER A 163 -4.68 4.32 3.96
C SER A 163 -5.37 3.66 5.16
N TYR A 164 -4.63 3.20 6.17
CA TYR A 164 -5.17 2.75 7.45
C TYR A 164 -5.62 3.96 8.28
N THR A 165 -6.76 4.52 7.90
CA THR A 165 -7.28 5.80 8.40
C THR A 165 -7.79 5.73 9.85
N PRO A 166 -8.06 6.87 10.52
CA PRO A 166 -8.62 6.93 11.86
C PRO A 166 -9.89 6.10 12.07
N ALA A 167 -10.70 5.88 11.03
CA ALA A 167 -11.88 5.03 11.09
C ALA A 167 -11.57 3.56 11.42
N LEU A 168 -10.33 3.13 11.22
CA LEU A 168 -9.86 1.76 11.52
C LEU A 168 -9.17 1.67 12.89
N TRP A 169 -8.78 2.80 13.49
CA TRP A 169 -8.07 2.83 14.76
C TRP A 169 -9.01 2.53 15.94
N GLY A 170 -8.45 1.97 16.99
CA GLY A 170 -9.22 1.67 18.22
C GLY A 170 -10.21 0.51 18.10
N ASN A 171 -10.26 -0.20 16.98
CA ASN A 171 -11.02 -1.44 16.87
C ASN A 171 -10.36 -2.53 17.72
N ALA A 172 -11.16 -3.36 18.38
CA ALA A 172 -10.68 -4.48 19.21
C ALA A 172 -9.84 -5.49 18.40
N GLN A 173 -10.12 -5.60 17.09
CA GLN A 173 -9.36 -6.44 16.16
C GLN A 173 -8.82 -5.59 15.03
N PRO A 174 -7.56 -5.78 14.62
CA PRO A 174 -6.98 -5.05 13.50
C PRO A 174 -7.65 -5.40 12.17
N SER A 175 -7.49 -4.53 11.20
CA SER A 175 -7.87 -4.81 9.81
C SER A 175 -6.62 -5.12 8.99
N LEU A 176 -6.76 -6.03 8.03
CA LEU A 176 -5.72 -6.37 7.07
C LEU A 176 -6.11 -5.88 5.68
N LEU A 177 -5.12 -5.49 4.91
CA LEU A 177 -5.32 -5.14 3.50
C LEU A 177 -5.82 -6.37 2.74
N ALA A 178 -6.95 -6.24 2.07
CA ALA A 178 -7.52 -7.29 1.23
C ALA A 178 -7.32 -7.03 -0.26
N SER A 179 -7.35 -5.75 -0.68
CA SER A 179 -6.99 -5.35 -2.04
C SER A 179 -6.48 -3.91 -2.07
N LEU A 180 -5.66 -3.65 -3.06
CA LEU A 180 -5.17 -2.31 -3.40
C LEU A 180 -5.35 -2.11 -4.91
N HIS A 181 -6.06 -1.06 -5.28
CA HIS A 181 -6.16 -0.56 -6.65
C HIS A 181 -5.33 0.71 -6.72
N ALA A 182 -4.28 0.72 -7.52
CA ALA A 182 -3.40 1.88 -7.61
C ALA A 182 -3.09 2.29 -9.04
N GLU A 183 -2.82 3.58 -9.19
CA GLU A 183 -2.42 4.23 -10.41
C GLU A 183 -1.19 5.11 -10.14
N LEU A 184 -0.13 4.91 -10.89
CA LEU A 184 1.06 5.74 -10.90
C LEU A 184 0.91 6.75 -12.03
N LEU A 185 0.71 8.03 -11.67
CA LEU A 185 0.41 9.12 -12.60
C LEU A 185 1.67 9.74 -13.18
N ALA A 186 2.74 9.74 -12.38
CA ALA A 186 4.05 10.26 -12.75
C ALA A 186 5.15 9.49 -12.02
N PRO A 187 6.42 9.56 -12.48
CA PRO A 187 7.56 9.06 -11.72
C PRO A 187 7.63 9.65 -10.32
N VAL A 188 7.77 8.80 -9.30
CA VAL A 188 7.91 9.25 -7.91
C VAL A 188 9.39 9.44 -7.60
N PRO A 189 9.86 10.68 -7.32
CA PRO A 189 11.27 10.93 -7.10
C PRO A 189 11.78 10.28 -5.82
N ALA A 190 13.00 9.73 -5.90
CA ALA A 190 13.72 9.19 -4.75
C ALA A 190 14.58 10.27 -4.09
N GLY A 191 14.73 10.20 -2.76
CA GLY A 191 15.59 11.10 -1.96
C GLY A 191 14.93 12.41 -1.54
N GLU A 192 13.86 12.83 -2.17
CA GLU A 192 13.10 14.02 -1.81
C GLU A 192 11.93 13.66 -0.86
N PRO A 193 11.63 14.51 0.14
CA PRO A 193 10.50 14.28 1.00
C PRO A 193 9.19 14.67 0.29
N LEU A 194 8.26 13.73 0.21
CA LEU A 194 6.93 13.90 -0.39
C LEU A 194 5.85 13.74 0.67
N ALA A 195 4.81 14.57 0.61
CA ALA A 195 3.64 14.40 1.45
C ALA A 195 2.81 13.19 0.96
N VAL A 196 2.35 12.39 1.92
CA VAL A 196 1.39 11.31 1.66
C VAL A 196 0.15 11.58 2.48
N VAL A 197 -1.01 11.48 1.85
CA VAL A 197 -2.29 11.71 2.48
C VAL A 197 -3.20 10.49 2.33
N GLY A 198 -3.86 10.07 3.41
CA GLY A 198 -4.87 9.03 3.38
C GLY A 198 -6.22 9.54 3.88
N TRP A 199 -7.32 9.01 3.34
CA TRP A 199 -8.67 9.38 3.75
C TRP A 199 -9.64 8.21 3.67
N SER A 200 -10.72 8.28 4.46
CA SER A 200 -11.77 7.28 4.48
C SER A 200 -12.74 7.48 3.32
N LEU A 201 -13.12 6.39 2.67
CA LEU A 201 -14.20 6.33 1.68
C LEU A 201 -15.46 5.66 2.27
N GLY A 202 -15.44 5.33 3.57
CA GLY A 202 -16.54 4.67 4.27
C GLY A 202 -16.35 3.16 4.41
N GLY A 203 -17.36 2.51 4.98
CA GLY A 203 -17.29 1.06 5.21
C GLY A 203 -18.63 0.46 5.59
N GLU A 204 -18.71 -0.86 5.48
CA GLU A 204 -19.87 -1.66 5.88
C GLU A 204 -19.41 -2.95 6.57
N GLY A 205 -19.96 -3.21 7.75
CA GLY A 205 -19.64 -4.39 8.55
C GLY A 205 -18.16 -4.48 8.91
N ARG A 206 -17.44 -5.44 8.33
CA ARG A 206 -15.99 -5.62 8.53
C ARG A 206 -15.13 -4.98 7.43
N LYS A 207 -15.76 -4.52 6.36
CA LYS A 207 -15.09 -3.92 5.20
C LYS A 207 -15.00 -2.42 5.37
N HIS A 208 -13.84 -1.85 5.11
CA HIS A 208 -13.60 -0.43 5.09
C HIS A 208 -12.81 -0.06 3.84
N ARG A 209 -13.31 0.93 3.10
CA ARG A 209 -12.64 1.50 1.95
C ARG A 209 -11.94 2.80 2.35
N SER A 210 -10.76 2.98 1.88
CA SER A 210 -9.97 4.19 2.07
C SER A 210 -9.13 4.48 0.84
N ALA A 211 -8.60 5.68 0.77
CA ALA A 211 -7.75 6.08 -0.33
C ALA A 211 -6.47 6.72 0.18
N THR A 212 -5.48 6.79 -0.70
CA THR A 212 -4.17 7.38 -0.42
C THR A 212 -3.64 8.06 -1.68
N ALA A 213 -2.93 9.16 -1.52
CA ALA A 213 -2.17 9.81 -2.59
C ALA A 213 -0.77 10.22 -2.10
N ILE A 214 0.21 10.12 -2.98
CA ILE A 214 1.54 10.71 -2.84
C ILE A 214 1.54 12.00 -3.65
N LEU A 215 1.90 13.11 -3.00
CA LEU A 215 1.81 14.45 -3.58
C LEU A 215 3.19 15.01 -3.90
N ALA A 216 3.33 15.63 -5.06
CA ALA A 216 4.44 16.47 -5.41
C ALA A 216 4.44 17.79 -4.58
N ALA A 217 5.50 18.57 -4.68
CA ALA A 217 5.64 19.83 -3.93
C ALA A 217 4.60 20.90 -4.29
N ASP A 218 4.05 20.85 -5.51
CA ASP A 218 2.95 21.71 -5.97
C ASP A 218 1.55 21.21 -5.59
N GLY A 219 1.48 20.03 -4.93
CA GLY A 219 0.25 19.39 -4.50
C GLY A 219 -0.39 18.45 -5.52
N GLU A 220 0.18 18.33 -6.74
CA GLU A 220 -0.31 17.37 -7.72
C GLU A 220 -0.04 15.92 -7.26
N ALA A 221 -0.96 15.00 -7.55
CA ALA A 221 -0.79 13.60 -7.22
C ALA A 221 0.20 12.92 -8.18
N LEU A 222 1.24 12.30 -7.64
CA LEU A 222 2.18 11.45 -8.38
C LEU A 222 1.70 10.01 -8.47
N ALA A 223 0.99 9.56 -7.44
CA ALA A 223 0.38 8.24 -7.38
C ALA A 223 -0.82 8.28 -6.45
N ARG A 224 -1.80 7.43 -6.71
CA ARG A 224 -3.00 7.31 -5.89
C ARG A 224 -3.47 5.87 -5.81
N ALA A 225 -4.18 5.54 -4.73
CA ALA A 225 -4.71 4.20 -4.53
C ALA A 225 -6.01 4.20 -3.74
N GLU A 226 -6.86 3.22 -4.04
CA GLU A 226 -7.98 2.81 -3.22
C GLU A 226 -7.67 1.47 -2.54
N ALA A 227 -7.83 1.40 -1.23
CA ALA A 227 -7.59 0.23 -0.40
C ALA A 227 -8.89 -0.35 0.17
N LEU A 228 -9.01 -1.67 0.15
CA LEU A 228 -10.01 -2.40 0.89
C LEU A 228 -9.36 -3.06 2.12
N TRP A 229 -9.77 -2.63 3.29
CA TRP A 229 -9.38 -3.19 4.57
C TRP A 229 -10.47 -4.10 5.13
N ILE A 230 -10.10 -5.27 5.65
CA ILE A 230 -11.05 -6.20 6.27
C ILE A 230 -10.62 -6.46 7.71
N ARG A 231 -11.51 -6.11 8.67
CA ARG A 231 -11.30 -6.43 10.08
C ARG A 231 -11.30 -7.94 10.27
N ILE A 232 -10.26 -8.47 10.92
CA ILE A 232 -10.16 -9.90 11.21
C ILE A 232 -11.26 -10.31 12.20
N ARG A 233 -11.63 -11.61 12.19
CA ARG A 233 -12.52 -12.15 13.19
C ARG A 233 -11.72 -12.43 14.46
N GLY A 234 -12.28 -12.09 15.60
CA GLY A 234 -11.76 -12.50 16.91
C GLY A 234 -12.04 -13.97 17.18
#